data_e516f73830dd86c870880eb53ed434d9
#
_entry.id   e516f73830dd86c870880eb53ed434d9
#
_cell.length_a   1.000
_cell.length_b   1.000
_cell.length_c   1.000
_cell.angle_alpha   90.00
_cell.angle_beta   90.00
_cell.angle_gamma   90.00
#
_symmetry.space_group_name_H-M   'P 1'
#
loop_
_entity.id
_entity.type
_entity.pdbx_description
1 polymer ?
#
loop_
_entity_poly.entity_id
_entity_poly.type
_entity_poly.pdbx_seq_one_letter_code
_entity_poly.pdbx_strand_id
1 'polypeptide(L)'
;VRSYLMGIASKYRDQGIAGVLGTGDYPGCMFGSFIAKQLSVPAPDPREAVLLSHKVYSRQRQQQLVPEATPQFAPLDPFQPRRPESLDYPFFVKPVKGTMSIRAQMVHDEESLRRAVRLTVRDQLRGWTLLSPYAQLLRLYQPVPIPVYYFIAEAPLRGIQVTVDGFVQNRVSTVMGITDSIMYPGTMSFQRFEYPSTLPESVQRRMMDIANRLMSGSGFDHSCYNIEMFYDPLDDSIAIIEINPRMSYQFSDLFARVDGLSSFSVQLALATGRQVIWPRGQGPFRVAASFVLRLFHDAKVVVIPDENALANVENRFPGTHVKILCAAGERLSDHDQDVGSYRYCIINMAAQSPQELHDHYAQVTALLPFVFA
;
A
#
# COMPACT_ATOMS: atom_id res chain seq x y z
N VAL A 1 22.30 5.31 -10.54
CA VAL A 1 21.68 4.87 -9.25
C VAL A 1 22.63 3.94 -8.51
N ARG A 2 23.10 2.82 -9.09
CA ARG A 2 23.99 1.88 -8.39
C ARG A 2 25.20 2.56 -7.76
N SER A 3 25.96 3.37 -8.52
CA SER A 3 27.15 4.07 -8.02
C SER A 3 26.81 5.02 -6.87
N TYR A 4 25.67 5.71 -6.94
CA TYR A 4 25.20 6.58 -5.87
C TYR A 4 24.88 5.81 -4.59
N LEU A 5 24.13 4.70 -4.68
CA LEU A 5 23.81 3.85 -3.54
C LEU A 5 25.06 3.18 -2.94
N MET A 6 26.02 2.77 -3.77
CA MET A 6 27.32 2.27 -3.33
C MET A 6 28.11 3.35 -2.57
N GLY A 7 28.07 4.60 -3.05
CA GLY A 7 28.71 5.74 -2.37
C GLY A 7 28.10 5.99 -0.98
N ILE A 8 26.77 5.92 -0.86
CA ILE A 8 26.10 6.02 0.45
C ILE A 8 26.55 4.88 1.36
N ALA A 9 26.50 3.64 0.90
CA ALA A 9 26.92 2.50 1.72
C ALA A 9 28.38 2.60 2.15
N SER A 10 29.27 3.02 1.25
CA SER A 10 30.68 3.22 1.56
C SER A 10 30.90 4.29 2.64
N LYS A 11 30.15 5.40 2.58
CA LYS A 11 30.22 6.48 3.57
C LYS A 11 29.88 6.00 4.99
N TYR A 12 28.96 5.05 5.13
CA TYR A 12 28.46 4.61 6.44
C TYR A 12 29.04 3.26 6.90
N ARG A 13 29.90 2.62 6.10
CA ARG A 13 30.42 1.27 6.37
C ARG A 13 31.11 1.12 7.74
N ASP A 14 31.90 2.09 8.12
CA ASP A 14 32.71 2.03 9.33
C ASP A 14 32.06 2.80 10.51
N GLN A 15 30.77 3.14 10.40
CA GLN A 15 30.07 3.94 11.41
C GLN A 15 29.20 3.10 12.36
N GLY A 16 29.32 1.77 12.35
CA GLY A 16 28.58 0.91 13.27
C GLY A 16 27.06 0.91 13.05
N ILE A 17 26.61 1.08 11.80
CA ILE A 17 25.19 1.07 11.45
C ILE A 17 24.57 -0.29 11.77
N ALA A 18 23.60 -0.33 12.67
CA ALA A 18 22.93 -1.55 13.11
C ALA A 18 21.81 -2.01 12.15
N GLY A 19 21.29 -1.12 11.30
CA GLY A 19 20.20 -1.45 10.36
C GLY A 19 19.89 -0.30 9.41
N VAL A 20 19.16 -0.60 8.33
CA VAL A 20 18.68 0.39 7.36
C VAL A 20 17.16 0.22 7.20
N LEU A 21 16.42 1.30 7.35
CA LEU A 21 14.97 1.31 7.23
C LEU A 21 14.55 1.88 5.87
N GLY A 22 13.86 1.08 5.07
CA GLY A 22 13.17 1.51 3.85
C GLY A 22 11.66 1.44 4.08
N THR A 23 11.09 2.37 4.85
CA THR A 23 9.68 2.36 5.25
C THR A 23 8.72 2.86 4.17
N GLY A 24 9.21 3.72 3.27
CA GLY A 24 8.41 4.26 2.18
C GLY A 24 8.27 3.28 1.02
N ASP A 25 7.28 3.53 0.16
CA ASP A 25 7.16 2.84 -1.11
C ASP A 25 8.38 3.16 -2.01
N TYR A 26 8.25 2.93 -3.32
CA TYR A 26 9.30 3.31 -4.25
C TYR A 26 9.69 4.80 -4.11
N PRO A 27 10.98 5.12 -4.06
CA PRO A 27 12.15 4.23 -4.15
C PRO A 27 12.67 3.71 -2.79
N GLY A 28 12.11 4.14 -1.66
CA GLY A 28 12.64 3.94 -0.31
C GLY A 28 12.93 2.50 0.05
N CYS A 29 11.95 1.60 -0.10
CA CYS A 29 12.10 0.19 0.25
C CYS A 29 13.23 -0.51 -0.53
N MET A 30 13.38 -0.19 -1.83
CA MET A 30 14.38 -0.82 -2.69
C MET A 30 15.79 -0.25 -2.44
N PHE A 31 15.89 1.07 -2.27
CA PHE A 31 17.17 1.71 -1.97
C PHE A 31 17.68 1.30 -0.59
N GLY A 32 16.78 1.25 0.40
CA GLY A 32 17.09 0.76 1.74
C GLY A 32 17.62 -0.67 1.71
N SER A 33 16.94 -1.58 1.00
CA SER A 33 17.39 -2.97 0.84
C SER A 33 18.76 -3.07 0.16
N PHE A 34 19.00 -2.27 -0.88
CA PHE A 34 20.28 -2.27 -1.57
C PHE A 34 21.43 -1.78 -0.66
N ILE A 35 21.23 -0.67 0.06
CA ILE A 35 22.22 -0.12 0.99
C ILE A 35 22.47 -1.10 2.13
N ALA A 36 21.42 -1.67 2.73
CA ALA A 36 21.53 -2.65 3.81
C ALA A 36 22.36 -3.87 3.41
N LYS A 37 22.14 -4.40 2.20
CA LYS A 37 22.94 -5.50 1.64
C LYS A 37 24.43 -5.15 1.52
N GLN A 38 24.75 -3.91 1.12
CA GLN A 38 26.15 -3.45 1.04
C GLN A 38 26.81 -3.24 2.40
N LEU A 39 26.01 -2.97 3.43
CA LEU A 39 26.44 -2.83 4.83
C LEU A 39 26.43 -4.14 5.59
N SER A 40 25.96 -5.24 4.98
CA SER A 40 25.81 -6.57 5.60
C SER A 40 24.93 -6.54 6.86
N VAL A 41 23.88 -5.70 6.86
CA VAL A 41 22.83 -5.67 7.89
C VAL A 41 21.54 -6.33 7.41
N PRO A 42 20.68 -6.82 8.34
CA PRO A 42 19.44 -7.50 7.97
C PRO A 42 18.52 -6.65 7.11
N ALA A 43 18.05 -7.20 5.99
CA ALA A 43 17.10 -6.56 5.07
C ALA A 43 16.59 -7.55 4.03
N PRO A 44 15.54 -7.22 3.27
CA PRO A 44 15.16 -8.00 2.09
C PRO A 44 16.28 -8.05 1.07
N ASP A 45 16.39 -9.16 0.33
CA ASP A 45 17.22 -9.14 -0.86
C ASP A 45 16.71 -8.07 -1.84
N PRO A 46 17.57 -7.14 -2.29
CA PRO A 46 17.16 -6.06 -3.19
C PRO A 46 16.52 -6.58 -4.48
N ARG A 47 16.90 -7.79 -4.94
CA ARG A 47 16.28 -8.44 -6.09
C ARG A 47 14.80 -8.69 -5.83
N GLU A 48 14.48 -9.29 -4.69
CA GLU A 48 13.08 -9.62 -4.36
C GLU A 48 12.25 -8.34 -4.10
N ALA A 49 12.81 -7.34 -3.43
CA ALA A 49 12.15 -6.06 -3.25
C ALA A 49 11.81 -5.39 -4.60
N VAL A 50 12.73 -5.44 -5.57
CA VAL A 50 12.52 -4.90 -6.93
C VAL A 50 11.48 -5.73 -7.70
N LEU A 51 11.58 -7.06 -7.70
CA LEU A 51 10.69 -7.92 -8.50
C LEU A 51 9.26 -7.94 -7.95
N LEU A 52 9.07 -8.00 -6.64
CA LEU A 52 7.74 -7.96 -6.02
C LEU A 52 7.04 -6.60 -6.22
N SER A 53 7.81 -5.53 -6.40
CA SER A 53 7.26 -4.20 -6.72
C SER A 53 6.86 -4.02 -8.19
N HIS A 54 7.22 -4.93 -9.08
CA HIS A 54 6.83 -4.90 -10.49
C HIS A 54 5.63 -5.82 -10.71
N LYS A 55 4.47 -5.26 -11.03
CA LYS A 55 3.21 -6.00 -11.03
C LYS A 55 3.25 -7.29 -11.87
N VAL A 56 3.91 -7.31 -13.03
CA VAL A 56 4.01 -8.54 -13.84
C VAL A 56 4.91 -9.60 -13.17
N TYR A 57 6.10 -9.22 -12.65
CA TYR A 57 6.97 -10.18 -11.96
C TYR A 57 6.36 -10.65 -10.64
N SER A 58 5.66 -9.76 -9.93
CA SER A 58 4.87 -10.10 -8.75
C SER A 58 3.80 -11.15 -9.08
N ARG A 59 3.05 -10.97 -10.20
CA ARG A 59 2.05 -11.95 -10.67
C ARG A 59 2.68 -13.30 -11.05
N GLN A 60 3.82 -13.29 -11.73
CA GLN A 60 4.54 -14.53 -12.05
C GLN A 60 4.93 -15.29 -10.78
N ARG A 61 5.37 -14.58 -9.73
CA ARG A 61 5.67 -15.18 -8.44
C ARG A 61 4.41 -15.73 -7.75
N GLN A 62 3.31 -14.99 -7.79
CA GLN A 62 2.01 -15.41 -7.26
C GLN A 62 1.52 -16.67 -7.98
N GLN A 63 1.59 -16.71 -9.31
CA GLN A 63 1.19 -17.87 -10.11
C GLN A 63 1.97 -19.14 -9.75
N GLN A 64 3.22 -19.01 -9.33
CA GLN A 64 4.05 -20.14 -8.90
C GLN A 64 3.70 -20.63 -7.49
N LEU A 65 3.34 -19.74 -6.56
CA LEU A 65 3.23 -20.04 -5.13
C LEU A 65 1.79 -20.16 -4.64
N VAL A 66 0.89 -19.37 -5.23
CA VAL A 66 -0.54 -19.27 -4.84
C VAL A 66 -1.42 -19.07 -6.08
N PRO A 67 -1.42 -20.02 -7.04
CA PRO A 67 -2.14 -19.89 -8.30
C PRO A 67 -3.65 -19.68 -8.10
N GLU A 68 -4.23 -20.23 -7.04
CA GLU A 68 -5.65 -20.11 -6.71
C GLU A 68 -6.09 -18.67 -6.33
N ALA A 69 -5.14 -17.84 -5.89
CA ALA A 69 -5.38 -16.44 -5.53
C ALA A 69 -4.82 -15.44 -6.56
N THR A 70 -4.35 -15.93 -7.70
CA THR A 70 -3.72 -15.13 -8.73
C THR A 70 -4.71 -14.93 -9.89
N PRO A 71 -5.16 -13.70 -10.18
CA PRO A 71 -6.01 -13.43 -11.34
C PRO A 71 -5.26 -13.72 -12.65
N GLN A 72 -5.99 -14.02 -13.71
CA GLN A 72 -5.42 -14.06 -15.06
C GLN A 72 -4.81 -12.70 -15.38
N PHE A 73 -3.63 -12.71 -16.01
CA PHE A 73 -2.90 -11.47 -16.32
C PHE A 73 -2.04 -11.61 -17.57
N ALA A 74 -1.73 -10.48 -18.19
CA ALA A 74 -0.77 -10.38 -19.29
C ALA A 74 -0.05 -9.03 -19.27
N PRO A 75 1.24 -8.96 -19.66
CA PRO A 75 1.90 -7.69 -19.94
C PRO A 75 1.30 -7.03 -21.17
N LEU A 76 1.23 -5.69 -21.16
CA LEU A 76 0.71 -4.86 -22.25
C LEU A 76 1.78 -3.85 -22.68
N ASP A 77 2.15 -3.91 -23.95
CA ASP A 77 3.00 -2.90 -24.58
C ASP A 77 2.14 -1.67 -24.99
N PRO A 78 2.39 -0.48 -24.43
CA PRO A 78 1.62 0.72 -24.78
C PRO A 78 1.84 1.20 -26.22
N PHE A 79 2.93 0.76 -26.89
CA PHE A 79 3.21 1.09 -28.29
C PHE A 79 2.56 0.12 -29.29
N GLN A 80 2.13 -1.05 -28.80
CA GLN A 80 1.40 -2.04 -29.58
C GLN A 80 0.20 -2.55 -28.77
N PRO A 81 -0.76 -1.68 -28.43
CA PRO A 81 -1.89 -2.04 -27.60
C PRO A 81 -2.81 -3.03 -28.32
N ARG A 82 -2.82 -4.27 -27.86
CA ARG A 82 -3.68 -5.34 -28.36
C ARG A 82 -4.29 -6.07 -27.17
N ARG A 83 -5.53 -6.50 -27.33
CA ARG A 83 -6.17 -7.39 -26.34
C ARG A 83 -5.32 -8.65 -26.19
N PRO A 84 -4.91 -9.01 -24.96
CA PRO A 84 -4.24 -10.30 -24.72
C PRO A 84 -5.18 -11.47 -25.07
N GLU A 85 -4.65 -12.53 -25.67
CA GLU A 85 -5.43 -13.73 -26.01
C GLU A 85 -6.07 -14.40 -24.79
N SER A 86 -5.41 -14.30 -23.62
CA SER A 86 -5.85 -14.88 -22.35
C SER A 86 -6.97 -14.08 -21.64
N LEU A 87 -7.36 -12.91 -22.14
CA LEU A 87 -8.34 -12.03 -21.48
C LEU A 87 -9.41 -11.56 -22.47
N ASP A 88 -10.68 -11.67 -22.06
CA ASP A 88 -11.80 -11.08 -22.76
C ASP A 88 -12.18 -9.73 -22.15
N TYR A 89 -12.83 -8.86 -22.93
CA TYR A 89 -13.41 -7.61 -22.41
C TYR A 89 -14.63 -7.89 -21.53
N PRO A 90 -14.85 -7.13 -20.45
CA PRO A 90 -13.96 -6.09 -19.94
C PRO A 90 -12.80 -6.68 -19.12
N PHE A 91 -11.67 -6.00 -19.11
CA PHE A 91 -10.54 -6.32 -18.22
C PHE A 91 -9.91 -5.05 -17.61
N PHE A 92 -9.16 -5.22 -16.54
CA PHE A 92 -8.56 -4.12 -15.82
C PHE A 92 -7.13 -3.85 -16.33
N VAL A 93 -6.77 -2.58 -16.50
CA VAL A 93 -5.44 -2.16 -16.96
C VAL A 93 -4.83 -1.20 -15.97
N LYS A 94 -3.57 -1.42 -15.61
CA LYS A 94 -2.79 -0.51 -14.75
C LYS A 94 -1.31 -0.52 -15.12
N PRO A 95 -0.53 0.56 -14.84
CA PRO A 95 0.92 0.55 -15.06
C PRO A 95 1.60 -0.56 -14.27
N VAL A 96 2.63 -1.20 -14.83
CA VAL A 96 3.41 -2.24 -14.12
C VAL A 96 4.11 -1.70 -12.87
N LYS A 97 4.42 -0.41 -12.83
CA LYS A 97 4.86 0.33 -11.66
C LYS A 97 4.08 1.65 -11.57
N GLY A 98 3.30 1.78 -10.53
CA GLY A 98 2.47 2.95 -10.22
C GLY A 98 1.97 2.83 -8.80
N THR A 99 1.59 3.96 -8.20
CA THR A 99 1.03 4.09 -6.86
C THR A 99 -0.31 4.82 -6.94
N MET A 100 -1.13 4.72 -5.89
CA MET A 100 -2.39 5.46 -5.73
C MET A 100 -3.38 5.28 -6.90
N SER A 101 -3.47 4.09 -7.47
CA SER A 101 -4.36 3.75 -8.60
C SER A 101 -4.24 4.67 -9.84
N ILE A 102 -3.14 5.45 -9.96
CA ILE A 102 -2.94 6.35 -11.09
C ILE A 102 -2.93 5.54 -12.39
N ARG A 103 -3.81 5.92 -13.36
CA ARG A 103 -4.00 5.24 -14.65
C ARG A 103 -4.48 3.79 -14.54
N ALA A 104 -5.08 3.42 -13.42
CA ALA A 104 -5.74 2.13 -13.23
C ALA A 104 -7.21 2.24 -13.62
N GLN A 105 -7.68 1.45 -14.60
CA GLN A 105 -9.04 1.55 -15.11
C GLN A 105 -9.54 0.27 -15.79
N MET A 106 -10.84 0.12 -15.86
CA MET A 106 -11.50 -0.89 -16.66
C MET A 106 -11.50 -0.50 -18.13
N VAL A 107 -11.27 -1.47 -19.02
CA VAL A 107 -11.37 -1.31 -20.48
C VAL A 107 -12.40 -2.28 -21.02
N HIS A 108 -13.23 -1.81 -21.94
CA HIS A 108 -14.38 -2.54 -22.45
C HIS A 108 -14.28 -2.93 -23.93
N ASP A 109 -13.34 -2.34 -24.65
CA ASP A 109 -13.11 -2.51 -26.07
C ASP A 109 -11.69 -2.02 -26.47
N GLU A 110 -11.35 -2.22 -27.74
CA GLU A 110 -10.06 -1.79 -28.31
C GLU A 110 -9.82 -0.28 -28.20
N GLU A 111 -10.87 0.54 -28.32
CA GLU A 111 -10.73 1.99 -28.26
C GLU A 111 -10.40 2.46 -26.83
N SER A 112 -11.13 1.96 -25.83
CA SER A 112 -10.86 2.23 -24.42
C SER A 112 -9.49 1.70 -24.01
N LEU A 113 -9.06 0.52 -24.53
CA LEU A 113 -7.71 0.01 -24.31
C LEU A 113 -6.64 0.98 -24.84
N ARG A 114 -6.76 1.41 -26.09
CA ARG A 114 -5.80 2.36 -26.68
C ARG A 114 -5.73 3.68 -25.91
N ARG A 115 -6.86 4.19 -25.44
CA ARG A 115 -6.90 5.39 -24.58
C ARG A 115 -6.21 5.15 -23.23
N ALA A 116 -6.49 4.02 -22.59
CA ALA A 116 -5.95 3.67 -21.27
C ALA A 116 -4.41 3.64 -21.24
N VAL A 117 -3.79 3.04 -22.25
CA VAL A 117 -2.33 2.85 -22.28
C VAL A 117 -1.58 3.97 -23.00
N ARG A 118 -2.28 4.93 -23.63
CA ARG A 118 -1.67 6.04 -24.37
C ARG A 118 -0.73 6.85 -23.48
N LEU A 119 0.54 6.89 -23.83
CA LEU A 119 1.57 7.69 -23.15
C LEU A 119 1.66 9.08 -23.80
N THR A 120 1.37 10.13 -23.04
CA THR A 120 1.63 11.51 -23.46
C THR A 120 3.11 11.83 -23.29
N VAL A 121 3.61 12.90 -23.97
CA VAL A 121 4.99 13.39 -23.78
C VAL A 121 5.24 13.73 -22.30
N ARG A 122 4.24 14.29 -21.61
CA ARG A 122 4.33 14.61 -20.18
C ARG A 122 4.48 13.34 -19.35
N ASP A 123 3.72 12.27 -19.65
CA ASP A 123 3.84 10.98 -18.98
C ASP A 123 5.22 10.36 -19.20
N GLN A 124 5.75 10.45 -20.42
CA GLN A 124 7.07 9.94 -20.75
C GLN A 124 8.17 10.69 -19.98
N LEU A 125 8.12 12.02 -19.92
CA LEU A 125 9.08 12.83 -19.18
C LEU A 125 9.01 12.59 -17.67
N ARG A 126 7.80 12.58 -17.09
CA ARG A 126 7.60 12.27 -15.66
C ARG A 126 7.99 10.82 -15.35
N GLY A 127 7.55 9.88 -16.17
CA GLY A 127 7.89 8.47 -16.01
C GLY A 127 9.39 8.24 -16.13
N TRP A 128 10.08 8.93 -17.05
CA TRP A 128 11.52 8.83 -17.19
C TRP A 128 12.24 9.28 -15.91
N THR A 129 11.93 10.45 -15.37
CA THR A 129 12.58 10.96 -14.15
C THR A 129 12.28 10.12 -12.92
N LEU A 130 11.03 9.74 -12.71
CA LEU A 130 10.59 8.99 -11.53
C LEU A 130 10.97 7.50 -11.61
N LEU A 131 10.80 6.85 -12.77
CA LEU A 131 10.98 5.40 -12.91
C LEU A 131 12.37 4.99 -13.43
N SER A 132 13.19 5.93 -13.90
CA SER A 132 14.55 5.64 -14.35
C SER A 132 15.41 4.94 -13.30
N PRO A 133 15.41 5.38 -12.02
CA PRO A 133 16.15 4.66 -10.98
C PRO A 133 15.68 3.21 -10.79
N TYR A 134 14.37 2.98 -10.87
CA TYR A 134 13.80 1.64 -10.80
C TYR A 134 14.21 0.78 -11.99
N ALA A 135 14.12 1.32 -13.20
CA ALA A 135 14.56 0.62 -14.43
C ALA A 135 16.04 0.21 -14.37
N GLN A 136 16.90 1.07 -13.80
CA GLN A 136 18.31 0.75 -13.61
C GLN A 136 18.51 -0.40 -12.60
N LEU A 137 17.79 -0.41 -11.46
CA LEU A 137 17.84 -1.50 -10.51
C LEU A 137 17.28 -2.80 -11.10
N LEU A 138 16.16 -2.72 -11.81
CA LEU A 138 15.53 -3.88 -12.43
C LEU A 138 16.49 -4.60 -13.39
N ARG A 139 17.25 -3.85 -14.21
CA ARG A 139 18.25 -4.40 -15.13
C ARG A 139 19.41 -5.13 -14.45
N LEU A 140 19.68 -4.85 -13.16
CA LEU A 140 20.69 -5.61 -12.41
C LEU A 140 20.23 -7.05 -12.13
N TYR A 141 18.92 -7.27 -12.07
CA TYR A 141 18.33 -8.55 -11.66
C TYR A 141 17.56 -9.26 -12.78
N GLN A 142 17.24 -8.53 -13.85
CA GLN A 142 16.57 -9.04 -15.06
C GLN A 142 17.31 -8.54 -16.28
N PRO A 143 18.11 -9.38 -16.96
CA PRO A 143 18.91 -8.97 -18.14
C PRO A 143 18.05 -8.44 -19.31
N VAL A 144 16.86 -9.04 -19.52
CA VAL A 144 15.86 -8.59 -20.50
C VAL A 144 14.56 -8.29 -19.76
N PRO A 145 14.46 -7.13 -19.10
CA PRO A 145 13.28 -6.83 -18.29
C PRO A 145 12.07 -6.44 -19.13
N ILE A 146 10.87 -6.75 -18.61
CA ILE A 146 9.64 -6.08 -19.05
C ILE A 146 9.79 -4.60 -18.69
N PRO A 147 9.68 -3.68 -19.68
CA PRO A 147 9.96 -2.27 -19.42
C PRO A 147 9.02 -1.65 -18.38
N VAL A 148 9.54 -0.73 -17.60
CA VAL A 148 8.80 -0.06 -16.50
C VAL A 148 7.65 0.82 -16.98
N TYR A 149 7.59 1.16 -18.27
CA TYR A 149 6.51 1.90 -18.91
C TYR A 149 5.40 1.00 -19.45
N TYR A 150 5.54 -0.33 -19.35
CA TYR A 150 4.48 -1.28 -19.70
C TYR A 150 3.30 -1.16 -18.75
N PHE A 151 2.20 -1.72 -19.22
CA PHE A 151 1.01 -1.95 -18.39
C PHE A 151 0.85 -3.45 -18.14
N ILE A 152 0.00 -3.77 -17.20
CA ILE A 152 -0.52 -5.11 -16.98
C ILE A 152 -2.02 -5.09 -17.22
N ALA A 153 -2.51 -6.07 -17.97
CA ALA A 153 -3.92 -6.38 -18.09
C ALA A 153 -4.26 -7.52 -17.11
N GLU A 154 -5.39 -7.43 -16.44
CA GLU A 154 -5.82 -8.40 -15.43
C GLU A 154 -7.31 -8.68 -15.52
N ALA A 155 -7.72 -9.90 -15.23
CA ALA A 155 -9.13 -10.22 -15.05
C ALA A 155 -9.74 -9.29 -13.98
N PRO A 156 -10.99 -8.82 -14.17
CA PRO A 156 -11.65 -7.95 -13.21
C PRO A 156 -11.78 -8.65 -11.85
N LEU A 157 -11.46 -7.95 -10.79
CA LEU A 157 -11.68 -8.40 -9.42
C LEU A 157 -12.89 -7.70 -8.84
N ARG A 158 -13.61 -8.36 -7.95
CA ARG A 158 -14.79 -7.85 -7.27
C ARG A 158 -14.86 -8.39 -5.84
N GLY A 159 -15.76 -7.83 -5.04
CA GLY A 159 -16.01 -8.27 -3.69
C GLY A 159 -15.56 -7.28 -2.61
N ILE A 160 -15.23 -7.78 -1.45
CA ILE A 160 -14.81 -7.02 -0.28
C ILE A 160 -13.29 -6.87 -0.30
N GLN A 161 -12.80 -5.63 -0.34
CA GLN A 161 -11.37 -5.36 -0.31
C GLN A 161 -10.85 -5.33 1.13
N VAL A 162 -9.75 -6.02 1.33
CA VAL A 162 -8.99 -6.01 2.59
C VAL A 162 -7.49 -5.89 2.32
N THR A 163 -6.76 -5.61 3.37
CA THR A 163 -5.30 -5.58 3.36
C THR A 163 -4.75 -6.52 4.40
N VAL A 164 -3.88 -7.44 4.00
CA VAL A 164 -3.16 -8.36 4.88
C VAL A 164 -1.78 -7.81 5.13
N ASP A 165 -1.50 -7.39 6.35
CA ASP A 165 -0.18 -6.92 6.79
C ASP A 165 0.56 -8.00 7.55
N GLY A 166 1.86 -8.10 7.31
CA GLY A 166 2.70 -9.09 7.98
C GLY A 166 4.18 -8.73 7.87
N PHE A 167 5.00 -9.63 8.34
CA PHE A 167 6.45 -9.55 8.21
C PHE A 167 7.04 -10.93 7.90
N VAL A 168 8.23 -10.95 7.34
CA VAL A 168 9.04 -12.15 7.18
C VAL A 168 10.28 -12.03 8.02
N GLN A 169 10.58 -13.06 8.80
CA GLN A 169 11.81 -13.18 9.56
C GLN A 169 12.36 -14.60 9.47
N ASN A 170 13.61 -14.72 9.05
CA ASN A 170 14.26 -16.02 8.85
C ASN A 170 13.46 -16.93 7.89
N ARG A 171 12.93 -16.34 6.82
CA ARG A 171 12.08 -16.99 5.79
C ARG A 171 10.73 -17.52 6.30
N VAL A 172 10.33 -17.15 7.50
CA VAL A 172 9.02 -17.48 8.05
C VAL A 172 8.15 -16.21 8.01
N SER A 173 7.05 -16.29 7.30
CA SER A 173 6.05 -15.22 7.26
C SER A 173 5.12 -15.31 8.46
N THR A 174 4.86 -14.16 9.07
CA THR A 174 3.87 -13.99 10.15
C THR A 174 2.92 -12.87 9.78
N VAL A 175 1.63 -13.18 9.66
CA VAL A 175 0.60 -12.18 9.45
C VAL A 175 0.31 -11.46 10.77
N MET A 176 0.47 -10.13 10.76
CA MET A 176 0.11 -9.25 11.88
C MET A 176 -1.40 -9.09 11.99
N GLY A 177 -2.08 -8.77 10.88
CA GLY A 177 -3.51 -8.59 10.87
C GLY A 177 -4.10 -8.39 9.48
N ILE A 178 -5.43 -8.36 9.44
CA ILE A 178 -6.22 -8.07 8.25
C ILE A 178 -7.06 -6.83 8.55
N THR A 179 -6.96 -5.83 7.68
CA THR A 179 -7.64 -4.54 7.78
C THR A 179 -8.68 -4.42 6.68
N ASP A 180 -9.92 -4.08 7.02
CA ASP A 180 -10.98 -3.83 6.05
C ASP A 180 -10.72 -2.51 5.33
N SER A 181 -10.84 -2.50 4.00
CA SER A 181 -10.62 -1.33 3.13
C SER A 181 -11.96 -0.88 2.58
N ILE A 182 -12.59 0.10 3.23
CA ILE A 182 -13.97 0.52 2.95
C ILE A 182 -13.94 1.79 2.09
N MET A 183 -14.60 1.74 0.94
CA MET A 183 -14.65 2.83 -0.03
C MET A 183 -15.86 3.72 0.15
N TYR A 184 -15.78 4.96 -0.33
CA TYR A 184 -16.98 5.78 -0.54
C TYR A 184 -17.90 5.12 -1.57
N PRO A 185 -19.22 5.08 -1.34
CA PRO A 185 -20.16 4.42 -2.22
C PRO A 185 -20.02 4.88 -3.68
N GLY A 186 -19.97 3.93 -4.61
CA GLY A 186 -19.86 4.20 -6.05
C GLY A 186 -18.51 4.74 -6.53
N THR A 187 -17.46 4.70 -5.69
CA THR A 187 -16.10 5.18 -6.03
C THR A 187 -15.04 4.12 -5.74
N MET A 188 -13.80 4.37 -6.18
CA MET A 188 -12.60 3.62 -5.78
C MET A 188 -11.78 4.36 -4.72
N SER A 189 -12.34 5.40 -4.10
CA SER A 189 -11.67 6.19 -3.08
C SER A 189 -11.95 5.65 -1.70
N PHE A 190 -10.91 5.36 -0.94
CA PHE A 190 -11.05 4.85 0.43
C PHE A 190 -11.68 5.91 1.34
N GLN A 191 -12.72 5.48 2.06
CA GLN A 191 -13.38 6.24 3.12
C GLN A 191 -12.70 6.00 4.47
N ARG A 192 -12.40 4.74 4.75
CA ARG A 192 -11.75 4.33 5.99
C ARG A 192 -11.12 2.94 5.88
N PHE A 193 -10.25 2.68 6.82
CA PHE A 193 -9.64 1.38 7.07
C PHE A 193 -9.96 0.98 8.51
N GLU A 194 -10.54 -0.20 8.70
CA GLU A 194 -10.95 -0.70 10.02
C GLU A 194 -10.18 -1.97 10.39
N TYR A 195 -9.67 -2.03 11.61
CA TYR A 195 -8.92 -3.15 12.15
C TYR A 195 -9.48 -3.56 13.52
N PRO A 196 -9.58 -4.89 13.81
CA PRO A 196 -9.40 -6.02 12.91
C PRO A 196 -10.54 -6.18 11.91
N SER A 197 -10.28 -6.92 10.83
CA SER A 197 -11.29 -7.19 9.79
C SER A 197 -12.52 -7.89 10.34
N THR A 198 -13.67 -7.55 9.76
CA THR A 198 -14.98 -8.13 10.06
C THR A 198 -15.33 -9.33 9.17
N LEU A 199 -14.46 -9.73 8.24
CA LEU A 199 -14.65 -10.92 7.43
C LEU A 199 -14.78 -12.19 8.29
N PRO A 200 -15.53 -13.22 7.84
CA PRO A 200 -15.60 -14.49 8.54
C PRO A 200 -14.21 -15.06 8.85
N GLU A 201 -14.04 -15.63 10.02
CA GLU A 201 -12.75 -16.18 10.47
C GLU A 201 -12.18 -17.24 9.52
N SER A 202 -13.04 -18.04 8.90
CA SER A 202 -12.64 -19.03 7.89
C SER A 202 -12.01 -18.38 6.66
N VAL A 203 -12.53 -17.25 6.22
CA VAL A 203 -11.98 -16.45 5.10
C VAL A 203 -10.66 -15.82 5.51
N GLN A 204 -10.61 -15.21 6.72
CA GLN A 204 -9.38 -14.62 7.24
C GLN A 204 -8.25 -15.66 7.33
N ARG A 205 -8.52 -16.88 7.81
CA ARG A 205 -7.53 -17.98 7.87
C ARG A 205 -6.99 -18.35 6.49
N ARG A 206 -7.85 -18.42 5.47
CA ARG A 206 -7.43 -18.68 4.07
C ARG A 206 -6.55 -17.56 3.53
N MET A 207 -6.89 -16.29 3.80
CA MET A 207 -6.07 -15.14 3.40
C MET A 207 -4.70 -15.15 4.08
N MET A 208 -4.66 -15.48 5.38
CA MET A 208 -3.40 -15.62 6.11
C MET A 208 -2.55 -16.76 5.56
N ASP A 209 -3.14 -17.90 5.20
CA ASP A 209 -2.43 -19.03 4.57
C ASP A 209 -1.83 -18.63 3.22
N ILE A 210 -2.61 -17.99 2.35
CA ILE A 210 -2.15 -17.46 1.06
C ILE A 210 -0.97 -16.50 1.25
N ALA A 211 -1.09 -15.52 2.16
CA ALA A 211 -0.03 -14.56 2.45
C ALA A 211 1.24 -15.24 2.99
N ASN A 212 1.09 -16.19 3.90
CA ASN A 212 2.23 -16.92 4.49
C ASN A 212 2.96 -17.78 3.46
N ARG A 213 2.25 -18.55 2.63
CA ARG A 213 2.85 -19.35 1.55
C ARG A 213 3.59 -18.47 0.54
N LEU A 214 2.93 -17.40 0.11
CA LEU A 214 3.48 -16.47 -0.86
C LEU A 214 4.74 -15.80 -0.33
N MET A 215 4.70 -15.22 0.85
CA MET A 215 5.81 -14.43 1.37
C MET A 215 6.98 -15.30 1.84
N SER A 216 6.73 -16.44 2.48
CA SER A 216 7.79 -17.40 2.83
C SER A 216 8.47 -17.99 1.59
N GLY A 217 7.72 -18.25 0.52
CA GLY A 217 8.24 -18.80 -0.74
C GLY A 217 8.87 -17.77 -1.68
N SER A 218 8.65 -16.47 -1.45
CA SER A 218 9.11 -15.41 -2.36
C SER A 218 10.62 -15.13 -2.32
N GLY A 219 11.29 -15.50 -1.24
CA GLY A 219 12.68 -15.10 -0.96
C GLY A 219 12.80 -13.72 -0.30
N PHE A 220 11.70 -13.02 -0.08
CA PHE A 220 11.63 -11.78 0.71
C PHE A 220 11.84 -12.11 2.19
N ASP A 221 12.67 -11.31 2.91
CA ASP A 221 12.99 -11.60 4.31
C ASP A 221 13.34 -10.31 5.07
N HIS A 222 13.35 -10.36 6.40
CA HIS A 222 13.72 -9.27 7.32
C HIS A 222 13.02 -7.94 7.04
N SER A 223 11.74 -7.98 6.66
CA SER A 223 10.93 -6.78 6.46
C SER A 223 9.45 -7.06 6.59
N CYS A 224 8.68 -6.00 6.82
CA CYS A 224 7.23 -6.01 6.72
C CYS A 224 6.79 -6.05 5.26
N TYR A 225 5.59 -6.56 5.04
CA TYR A 225 4.88 -6.54 3.76
C TYR A 225 3.42 -6.17 3.97
N ASN A 226 2.78 -5.77 2.87
CA ASN A 226 1.37 -5.45 2.80
C ASN A 226 0.81 -6.06 1.50
N ILE A 227 -0.25 -6.85 1.60
CA ILE A 227 -0.90 -7.51 0.46
C ILE A 227 -2.36 -7.08 0.42
N GLU A 228 -2.77 -6.43 -0.67
CA GLU A 228 -4.16 -6.11 -0.91
C GLU A 228 -4.86 -7.30 -1.56
N MET A 229 -6.05 -7.65 -1.05
CA MET A 229 -6.84 -8.79 -1.51
C MET A 229 -8.31 -8.43 -1.64
N PHE A 230 -9.00 -9.12 -2.56
CA PHE A 230 -10.46 -9.19 -2.60
C PHE A 230 -10.94 -10.54 -2.07
N TYR A 231 -12.06 -10.52 -1.38
CA TYR A 231 -12.89 -11.69 -1.12
C TYR A 231 -14.21 -11.53 -1.86
N ASP A 232 -14.51 -12.41 -2.78
CA ASP A 232 -15.82 -12.45 -3.45
C ASP A 232 -16.73 -13.45 -2.73
N PRO A 233 -17.78 -13.00 -2.03
CA PRO A 233 -18.72 -13.90 -1.34
C PRO A 233 -19.65 -14.66 -2.28
N LEU A 234 -19.71 -14.32 -3.58
CA LEU A 234 -20.61 -14.99 -4.55
C LEU A 234 -20.05 -16.34 -5.00
N ASP A 235 -18.74 -16.45 -5.13
CA ASP A 235 -18.06 -17.69 -5.54
C ASP A 235 -17.04 -18.18 -4.48
N ASP A 236 -17.02 -17.53 -3.31
CA ASP A 236 -16.13 -17.83 -2.18
C ASP A 236 -14.64 -17.77 -2.57
N SER A 237 -14.28 -16.92 -3.51
CA SER A 237 -12.91 -16.78 -3.99
C SER A 237 -12.12 -15.68 -3.29
N ILE A 238 -10.79 -15.85 -3.25
CA ILE A 238 -9.85 -14.84 -2.77
C ILE A 238 -8.89 -14.53 -3.92
N ALA A 239 -8.70 -13.24 -4.21
CA ALA A 239 -7.77 -12.81 -5.22
C ALA A 239 -6.83 -11.70 -4.72
N ILE A 240 -5.55 -11.79 -5.05
CA ILE A 240 -4.55 -10.79 -4.72
C ILE A 240 -4.67 -9.61 -5.70
N ILE A 241 -4.76 -8.38 -5.17
CA ILE A 241 -4.73 -7.14 -5.96
C ILE A 241 -3.29 -6.74 -6.25
N GLU A 242 -2.46 -6.62 -5.20
CA GLU A 242 -1.03 -6.36 -5.32
C GLU A 242 -0.26 -6.66 -4.03
N ILE A 243 1.06 -6.81 -4.18
CA ILE A 243 2.00 -6.96 -3.07
C ILE A 243 2.81 -5.65 -2.96
N ASN A 244 2.84 -5.11 -1.77
CA ASN A 244 3.68 -4.00 -1.39
C ASN A 244 4.80 -4.52 -0.48
N PRO A 245 6.06 -4.65 -0.95
CA PRO A 245 7.16 -5.21 -0.15
C PRO A 245 7.72 -4.16 0.83
N ARG A 246 6.83 -3.63 1.66
CA ARG A 246 7.09 -2.62 2.68
C ARG A 246 5.93 -2.58 3.67
N MET A 247 6.14 -1.99 4.82
CA MET A 247 5.07 -1.77 5.79
C MET A 247 4.00 -0.80 5.26
N SER A 248 2.76 -0.95 5.75
CA SER A 248 1.75 0.09 5.66
C SER A 248 1.86 1.02 6.88
N TYR A 249 2.44 2.20 6.70
CA TYR A 249 2.61 3.13 7.81
C TYR A 249 1.28 3.68 8.34
N GLN A 250 0.25 3.77 7.50
CA GLN A 250 -1.07 4.26 7.87
C GLN A 250 -1.76 3.35 8.90
N PHE A 251 -1.49 2.03 8.85
CA PHE A 251 -2.10 1.06 9.77
C PHE A 251 -1.28 0.83 11.03
N SER A 252 -0.08 1.38 11.10
CA SER A 252 0.84 1.19 12.23
C SER A 252 0.23 1.59 13.58
N ASP A 253 -0.53 2.69 13.59
CA ASP A 253 -1.26 3.18 14.76
C ASP A 253 -2.42 2.24 15.13
N LEU A 254 -3.13 1.69 14.13
CA LEU A 254 -4.23 0.74 14.37
C LEU A 254 -3.72 -0.52 15.07
N PHE A 255 -2.62 -1.08 14.60
CA PHE A 255 -1.97 -2.24 15.22
C PHE A 255 -1.50 -1.94 16.65
N ALA A 256 -0.87 -0.78 16.87
CA ALA A 256 -0.42 -0.40 18.21
C ALA A 256 -1.59 -0.32 19.21
N ARG A 257 -2.75 0.17 18.78
CA ARG A 257 -3.95 0.32 19.62
C ARG A 257 -4.62 -1.00 19.94
N VAL A 258 -4.69 -1.91 18.97
CA VAL A 258 -5.43 -3.18 19.13
C VAL A 258 -4.49 -4.30 19.60
N ASP A 259 -3.29 -4.38 19.07
CA ASP A 259 -2.36 -5.47 19.39
C ASP A 259 -1.23 -5.05 20.35
N GLY A 260 -1.04 -3.77 20.58
CA GLY A 260 -0.02 -3.27 21.51
C GLY A 260 1.37 -3.10 20.91
N LEU A 261 1.55 -3.35 19.59
CA LEU A 261 2.83 -3.18 18.90
C LEU A 261 2.62 -2.53 17.53
N SER A 262 3.42 -1.51 17.22
CA SER A 262 3.37 -0.83 15.94
C SER A 262 4.16 -1.57 14.86
N SER A 263 3.74 -1.48 13.59
CA SER A 263 4.53 -2.02 12.47
C SER A 263 5.88 -1.31 12.31
N PHE A 264 6.05 -0.06 12.80
CA PHE A 264 7.35 0.61 12.87
C PHE A 264 8.30 -0.09 13.83
N SER A 265 7.82 -0.50 15.02
CA SER A 265 8.62 -1.26 16.00
C SER A 265 9.04 -2.62 15.44
N VAL A 266 8.14 -3.29 14.71
CA VAL A 266 8.45 -4.54 13.99
C VAL A 266 9.54 -4.31 12.96
N GLN A 267 9.39 -3.31 12.09
CA GLN A 267 10.36 -3.01 11.03
C GLN A 267 11.74 -2.65 11.60
N LEU A 268 11.78 -1.90 12.71
CA LEU A 268 13.02 -1.58 13.41
C LEU A 268 13.69 -2.82 13.99
N ALA A 269 12.92 -3.70 14.63
CA ALA A 269 13.43 -4.96 15.16
C ALA A 269 14.01 -5.84 14.06
N LEU A 270 13.30 -6.01 12.93
CA LEU A 270 13.76 -6.78 11.77
C LEU A 270 15.07 -6.20 11.19
N ALA A 271 15.13 -4.88 10.99
CA ALA A 271 16.31 -4.22 10.42
C ALA A 271 17.55 -4.31 11.33
N THR A 272 17.36 -4.50 12.63
CA THR A 272 18.44 -4.68 13.62
C THR A 272 18.66 -6.15 14.00
N GLY A 273 18.03 -7.10 13.32
CA GLY A 273 18.16 -8.54 13.57
C GLY A 273 17.54 -9.03 14.88
N ARG A 274 16.70 -8.23 15.52
CA ARG A 274 16.01 -8.62 16.76
C ARG A 274 14.83 -9.53 16.42
N GLN A 275 14.59 -10.54 17.29
CA GLN A 275 13.43 -11.42 17.16
C GLN A 275 12.13 -10.64 17.42
N VAL A 276 11.15 -10.87 16.54
CA VAL A 276 9.80 -10.30 16.66
C VAL A 276 8.82 -11.38 17.12
N ILE A 277 8.02 -11.05 18.15
CA ILE A 277 6.85 -11.81 18.58
C ILE A 277 5.65 -10.88 18.48
N TRP A 278 4.65 -11.24 17.66
CA TRP A 278 3.46 -10.41 17.48
C TRP A 278 2.46 -10.60 18.63
N PRO A 279 2.13 -9.53 19.39
CA PRO A 279 1.30 -9.64 20.59
C PRO A 279 -0.19 -9.48 20.29
N ARG A 280 -0.78 -10.37 19.49
CA ARG A 280 -2.16 -10.26 19.03
C ARG A 280 -3.17 -9.95 20.15
N GLY A 281 -3.95 -8.86 19.96
CA GLY A 281 -5.05 -8.46 20.86
C GLY A 281 -4.62 -7.97 22.24
N GLN A 282 -3.34 -7.58 22.44
CA GLN A 282 -2.83 -7.12 23.75
C GLN A 282 -2.86 -5.59 23.89
N GLY A 283 -3.39 -4.88 22.92
CA GLY A 283 -3.59 -3.44 22.99
C GLY A 283 -4.75 -3.03 23.88
N PRO A 284 -4.86 -1.73 24.22
CA PRO A 284 -5.91 -1.21 25.11
C PRO A 284 -7.30 -1.16 24.45
N PHE A 285 -7.40 -1.28 23.14
CA PHE A 285 -8.66 -1.19 22.38
C PHE A 285 -8.98 -2.48 21.65
N ARG A 286 -10.27 -2.64 21.28
CA ARG A 286 -10.74 -3.81 20.52
C ARG A 286 -10.81 -3.56 19.03
N VAL A 287 -11.05 -2.30 18.64
CA VAL A 287 -11.17 -1.86 17.25
C VAL A 287 -10.46 -0.53 17.07
N ALA A 288 -9.91 -0.30 15.88
CA ALA A 288 -9.31 0.97 15.50
C ALA A 288 -9.59 1.26 14.03
N ALA A 289 -9.67 2.54 13.66
CA ALA A 289 -9.83 2.92 12.27
C ALA A 289 -9.00 4.16 11.90
N SER A 290 -8.69 4.22 10.61
CA SER A 290 -8.14 5.39 9.94
C SER A 290 -9.18 5.91 8.96
N PHE A 291 -9.85 7.01 9.30
CA PHE A 291 -10.86 7.66 8.47
C PHE A 291 -10.18 8.67 7.54
N VAL A 292 -10.55 8.66 6.27
CA VAL A 292 -9.98 9.54 5.24
C VAL A 292 -11.05 10.49 4.74
N LEU A 293 -10.98 11.75 5.13
CA LEU A 293 -11.93 12.77 4.74
C LEU A 293 -11.56 13.32 3.37
N ARG A 294 -12.55 13.38 2.45
CA ARG A 294 -12.36 13.76 1.04
C ARG A 294 -13.47 14.66 0.52
N LEU A 295 -13.13 15.46 -0.48
CA LEU A 295 -14.09 16.04 -1.43
C LEU A 295 -13.94 15.38 -2.80
N PHE A 296 -15.03 15.32 -3.57
CA PHE A 296 -15.06 14.76 -4.94
C PHE A 296 -15.09 15.87 -6.01
N HIS A 297 -14.78 17.08 -5.61
CA HIS A 297 -14.57 18.25 -6.48
C HIS A 297 -13.42 19.07 -5.89
N ASP A 298 -12.73 19.81 -6.74
CA ASP A 298 -11.70 20.72 -6.28
C ASP A 298 -12.33 21.95 -5.59
N ALA A 299 -11.73 22.38 -4.48
CA ALA A 299 -12.23 23.49 -3.69
C ALA A 299 -11.07 24.31 -3.08
N LYS A 300 -11.34 25.57 -2.82
CA LYS A 300 -10.43 26.43 -2.03
C LYS A 300 -10.67 26.19 -0.55
N VAL A 301 -9.61 25.95 0.20
CA VAL A 301 -9.65 25.78 1.65
C VAL A 301 -9.81 27.16 2.30
N VAL A 302 -10.93 27.41 2.98
CA VAL A 302 -11.21 28.69 3.64
C VAL A 302 -10.86 28.61 5.12
N VAL A 303 -11.30 27.56 5.81
CA VAL A 303 -11.05 27.34 7.25
C VAL A 303 -10.56 25.91 7.45
N ILE A 304 -9.58 25.75 8.32
CA ILE A 304 -9.14 24.48 8.88
C ILE A 304 -9.27 24.52 10.41
N PRO A 305 -9.39 23.38 11.10
CA PRO A 305 -9.37 23.31 12.56
C PRO A 305 -8.11 23.98 13.14
N ASP A 306 -8.31 24.85 14.13
CA ASP A 306 -7.24 25.46 14.90
C ASP A 306 -6.75 24.56 16.06
N GLU A 307 -5.74 25.02 16.78
CA GLU A 307 -5.18 24.28 17.94
C GLU A 307 -6.23 24.06 19.05
N ASN A 308 -7.18 24.98 19.22
CA ASN A 308 -8.25 24.83 20.23
C ASN A 308 -9.23 23.72 19.83
N ALA A 309 -9.61 23.66 18.55
CA ALA A 309 -10.46 22.58 18.04
C ALA A 309 -9.77 21.21 18.18
N LEU A 310 -8.47 21.12 17.86
CA LEU A 310 -7.68 19.89 18.01
C LEU A 310 -7.53 19.51 19.50
N ALA A 311 -7.25 20.46 20.38
CA ALA A 311 -7.19 20.22 21.83
C ALA A 311 -8.53 19.77 22.40
N ASN A 312 -9.65 20.31 21.91
CA ASN A 312 -10.99 19.88 22.32
C ASN A 312 -11.27 18.41 21.89
N VAL A 313 -10.84 18.02 20.70
CA VAL A 313 -10.92 16.62 20.26
C VAL A 313 -10.08 15.71 21.16
N GLU A 314 -8.81 16.06 21.42
CA GLU A 314 -7.93 15.23 22.28
C GLU A 314 -8.47 15.12 23.72
N ASN A 315 -9.01 16.21 24.28
CA ASN A 315 -9.59 16.20 25.63
C ASN A 315 -10.85 15.33 25.75
N ARG A 316 -11.69 15.30 24.71
CA ARG A 316 -12.95 14.52 24.72
C ARG A 316 -12.76 13.08 24.24
N PHE A 317 -11.81 12.85 23.35
CA PHE A 317 -11.49 11.54 22.73
C PHE A 317 -9.98 11.30 22.79
N PRO A 318 -9.44 11.04 23.99
CA PRO A 318 -7.99 10.91 24.18
C PRO A 318 -7.35 9.88 23.24
N GLY A 319 -6.21 10.27 22.66
CA GLY A 319 -5.48 9.47 21.72
C GLY A 319 -6.04 9.51 20.29
N THR A 320 -7.04 10.35 19.96
CA THR A 320 -7.45 10.57 18.58
C THR A 320 -6.40 11.39 17.84
N HIS A 321 -5.86 10.82 16.76
CA HIS A 321 -4.87 11.52 15.93
C HIS A 321 -5.54 12.16 14.72
N VAL A 322 -5.53 13.47 14.65
CA VAL A 322 -6.04 14.27 13.51
C VAL A 322 -4.87 14.79 12.69
N LYS A 323 -4.78 14.36 11.43
CA LYS A 323 -3.77 14.85 10.48
C LYS A 323 -4.44 15.68 9.40
N ILE A 324 -4.27 16.98 9.46
CA ILE A 324 -4.73 17.93 8.42
C ILE A 324 -3.76 17.87 7.25
N LEU A 325 -4.27 17.74 6.01
CA LEU A 325 -3.50 17.56 4.77
C LEU A 325 -3.55 18.78 3.84
N CYS A 326 -4.14 19.90 4.27
CA CYS A 326 -4.28 21.13 3.50
C CYS A 326 -4.05 22.34 4.40
N ALA A 327 -3.82 23.50 3.82
CA ALA A 327 -3.72 24.76 4.55
C ALA A 327 -4.77 25.78 4.08
N ALA A 328 -5.15 26.70 4.97
CA ALA A 328 -6.08 27.77 4.61
C ALA A 328 -5.49 28.65 3.49
N GLY A 329 -6.29 28.95 2.49
CA GLY A 329 -5.91 29.73 1.31
C GLY A 329 -5.49 28.92 0.09
N GLU A 330 -5.13 27.64 0.24
CA GLU A 330 -4.74 26.73 -0.85
C GLU A 330 -5.96 26.14 -1.56
N ARG A 331 -5.75 25.59 -2.76
CA ARG A 331 -6.70 24.69 -3.41
C ARG A 331 -6.33 23.26 -3.10
N LEU A 332 -7.32 22.39 -2.98
CA LEU A 332 -7.07 20.97 -2.77
C LEU A 332 -6.29 20.32 -3.92
N SER A 333 -6.45 20.85 -5.14
CA SER A 333 -5.70 20.41 -6.34
C SER A 333 -4.20 20.80 -6.34
N ASP A 334 -3.76 21.66 -5.39
CA ASP A 334 -2.34 22.01 -5.25
C ASP A 334 -1.50 20.86 -4.67
N HIS A 335 -2.16 19.86 -4.10
CA HIS A 335 -1.53 18.67 -3.51
C HIS A 335 -1.67 17.45 -4.40
N ASP A 336 -0.73 16.49 -4.26
CA ASP A 336 -0.83 15.18 -4.90
C ASP A 336 -2.07 14.43 -4.40
N GLN A 337 -2.95 14.05 -5.33
CA GLN A 337 -4.25 13.48 -5.01
C GLN A 337 -4.47 12.10 -5.65
N ASP A 338 -5.38 11.34 -5.06
CA ASP A 338 -5.90 10.13 -5.66
C ASP A 338 -6.82 10.49 -6.84
N VAL A 339 -7.01 9.52 -7.75
CA VAL A 339 -7.87 9.72 -8.91
C VAL A 339 -9.32 10.04 -8.49
N GLY A 340 -9.80 11.23 -8.88
CA GLY A 340 -11.20 11.64 -8.72
C GLY A 340 -11.61 12.13 -7.34
N SER A 341 -10.68 12.31 -6.39
CA SER A 341 -11.00 12.85 -5.07
C SER A 341 -9.82 13.56 -4.40
N TYR A 342 -10.12 14.44 -3.46
CA TYR A 342 -9.18 15.31 -2.78
C TYR A 342 -9.22 15.07 -1.28
N ARG A 343 -8.15 14.47 -0.73
CA ARG A 343 -8.02 14.23 0.71
C ARG A 343 -7.65 15.52 1.42
N TYR A 344 -8.34 15.85 2.49
CA TYR A 344 -8.04 17.04 3.29
C TYR A 344 -7.73 16.73 4.76
N CYS A 345 -8.14 15.55 5.26
CA CYS A 345 -7.86 15.14 6.63
C CYS A 345 -7.81 13.63 6.77
N ILE A 346 -7.00 13.12 7.71
CA ILE A 346 -7.01 11.73 8.18
C ILE A 346 -7.23 11.76 9.69
N ILE A 347 -8.15 10.92 10.18
CA ILE A 347 -8.43 10.76 11.61
C ILE A 347 -8.19 9.31 11.98
N ASN A 348 -7.22 9.07 12.87
CA ASN A 348 -7.00 7.75 13.46
C ASN A 348 -7.58 7.73 14.86
N MET A 349 -8.43 6.74 15.16
CA MET A 349 -9.05 6.58 16.46
C MET A 349 -9.33 5.11 16.76
N ALA A 350 -9.62 4.81 18.02
CA ALA A 350 -9.90 3.46 18.49
C ALA A 350 -10.99 3.45 19.58
N ALA A 351 -11.62 2.29 19.75
CA ALA A 351 -12.72 2.10 20.69
C ALA A 351 -12.81 0.65 21.19
N GLN A 352 -13.75 0.39 22.12
CA GLN A 352 -14.01 -0.96 22.61
C GLN A 352 -15.02 -1.72 21.74
N SER A 353 -15.75 -1.02 20.84
CA SER A 353 -16.67 -1.64 19.90
C SER A 353 -16.74 -0.86 18.58
N PRO A 354 -17.18 -1.50 17.48
CA PRO A 354 -17.41 -0.80 16.22
C PRO A 354 -18.44 0.33 16.33
N GLN A 355 -19.52 0.11 17.08
CA GLN A 355 -20.56 1.15 17.28
C GLN A 355 -19.97 2.38 17.98
N GLU A 356 -19.25 2.19 19.07
CA GLU A 356 -18.59 3.27 19.81
C GLU A 356 -17.60 4.03 18.91
N LEU A 357 -16.83 3.31 18.09
CA LEU A 357 -15.90 3.90 17.13
C LEU A 357 -16.59 4.85 16.15
N HIS A 358 -17.72 4.42 15.58
CA HIS A 358 -18.49 5.23 14.62
C HIS A 358 -19.19 6.42 15.29
N ASP A 359 -19.72 6.23 16.51
CA ASP A 359 -20.35 7.31 17.29
C ASP A 359 -19.32 8.38 17.68
N HIS A 360 -18.13 7.96 18.09
CA HIS A 360 -17.02 8.88 18.38
C HIS A 360 -16.55 9.61 17.11
N TYR A 361 -16.43 8.90 15.96
CA TYR A 361 -16.07 9.52 14.69
C TYR A 361 -17.05 10.63 14.29
N ALA A 362 -18.35 10.39 14.42
CA ALA A 362 -19.37 11.39 14.10
C ALA A 362 -19.25 12.63 15.01
N GLN A 363 -18.96 12.44 16.30
CA GLN A 363 -18.74 13.54 17.24
C GLN A 363 -17.44 14.29 16.95
N VAL A 364 -16.33 13.58 16.65
CA VAL A 364 -15.03 14.19 16.32
C VAL A 364 -15.15 15.05 15.07
N THR A 365 -15.78 14.54 14.02
CA THR A 365 -15.96 15.33 12.77
C THR A 365 -16.78 16.57 12.98
N ALA A 366 -17.78 16.57 13.87
CA ALA A 366 -18.57 17.75 14.22
C ALA A 366 -17.77 18.82 15.00
N LEU A 367 -16.66 18.43 15.64
CA LEU A 367 -15.76 19.35 16.35
C LEU A 367 -14.66 19.97 15.44
N LEU A 368 -14.51 19.49 14.22
CA LEU A 368 -13.46 19.91 13.29
C LEU A 368 -14.04 20.84 12.22
N PRO A 369 -13.91 22.18 12.37
CA PRO A 369 -14.47 23.16 11.43
C PRO A 369 -13.61 23.21 10.15
N PHE A 370 -14.01 22.49 9.10
CA PHE A 370 -13.51 22.71 7.75
C PHE A 370 -14.53 23.50 6.93
N VAL A 371 -14.08 24.55 6.22
CA VAL A 371 -14.90 25.34 5.29
C VAL A 371 -14.19 25.39 3.95
N PHE A 372 -14.92 25.08 2.90
CA PHE A 372 -14.45 25.06 1.50
C PHE A 372 -15.32 25.98 0.65
N ALA A 373 -14.70 26.62 -0.39
CA ALA A 373 -15.37 27.50 -1.35
C ALA A 373 -15.01 27.12 -2.79
#